data_b0311d15854d595021fac200de56154c
#
_entry.id   b0311d15854d595021fac200de56154c
#
_cell.length_a   1.000
_cell.length_b   1.000
_cell.length_c   1.000
_cell.angle_alpha   90.00
_cell.angle_beta   90.00
_cell.angle_gamma   90.00
#
_symmetry.space_group_name_H-M   'P 1'
#
loop_
_entity.id
_entity.type
_entity.pdbx_description
1 polymer ?
#
loop_
_entity_poly.entity_id
_entity_poly.type
_entity_poly.pdbx_seq_one_letter_code
_entity_poly.pdbx_strand_id
1 'polypeptide(L)'
;MRKKQFTLGFLLFLLLQKIIFAEAYDWEKYNITKEQYLLLNEIVESLESNHLIKKEYIDIKDEVSKLYLERLDPNKTIFLSRELVGFEKEIRKSNEIDHGLQQAFLIFKKYRERYLERYNFQLNFLNEVVKKDLQTNKLLLRDRSNANRLDSIPELKTLWKELIINDLIQLRLSNNSLEESRDKIIKRIDNQLNYFNQTDSEDVFDIYVNSLSSIYGPHTAYMSPKNTEDFDINMRLSLEGIGALLTSDGLYTSISSLIAGGPAEKTGNLKPSSPS
;
A
#
# COMPACT_ATOMS: atom_id res chain seq x y z
N MET A 1 33.11 4.90 29.98
CA MET A 1 32.04 5.72 29.32
C MET A 1 31.47 5.10 28.03
N ARG A 2 32.21 4.44 27.15
CA ARG A 2 31.71 3.83 25.90
C ARG A 2 30.61 2.74 26.05
N LYS A 3 30.65 1.91 27.10
CA LYS A 3 29.63 0.84 27.32
C LYS A 3 28.23 1.39 27.66
N LYS A 4 28.13 2.54 28.36
CA LYS A 4 26.83 3.16 28.69
C LYS A 4 26.14 3.83 27.47
N GLN A 5 26.91 4.31 26.51
CA GLN A 5 26.33 4.90 25.28
C GLN A 5 25.78 3.82 24.34
N PHE A 6 26.42 2.65 24.29
CA PHE A 6 25.96 1.52 23.48
C PHE A 6 24.65 0.92 23.99
N THR A 7 24.50 0.82 25.33
CA THR A 7 23.27 0.34 25.97
C THR A 7 22.10 1.33 25.80
N LEU A 8 22.36 2.63 25.86
CA LEU A 8 21.32 3.64 25.70
C LEU A 8 20.81 3.70 24.25
N GLY A 9 21.69 3.62 23.25
CA GLY A 9 21.33 3.56 21.84
C GLY A 9 20.53 2.30 21.48
N PHE A 10 20.91 1.15 22.04
CA PHE A 10 20.20 -0.11 21.86
C PHE A 10 18.81 -0.10 22.53
N LEU A 11 18.69 0.52 23.70
CA LEU A 11 17.40 0.69 24.39
C LEU A 11 16.47 1.65 23.63
N LEU A 12 17.02 2.73 23.08
CA LEU A 12 16.28 3.68 22.24
C LEU A 12 15.79 3.03 20.94
N PHE A 13 16.63 2.20 20.31
CA PHE A 13 16.29 1.42 19.11
C PHE A 13 15.18 0.40 19.40
N LEU A 14 15.23 -0.31 20.54
CA LEU A 14 14.18 -1.22 20.98
C LEU A 14 12.87 -0.49 21.33
N LEU A 15 12.94 0.73 21.88
CA LEU A 15 11.78 1.56 22.14
C LEU A 15 11.15 2.09 20.85
N LEU A 16 11.96 2.55 19.90
CA LEU A 16 11.48 2.95 18.56
C LEU A 16 10.84 1.79 17.82
N GLN A 17 11.43 0.59 17.87
CA GLN A 17 10.80 -0.60 17.28
C GLN A 17 9.46 -0.93 17.96
N LYS A 18 9.34 -0.79 19.29
CA LYS A 18 8.06 -1.01 19.98
C LYS A 18 7.00 0.03 19.64
N ILE A 19 7.38 1.29 19.41
CA ILE A 19 6.45 2.36 19.01
C ILE A 19 5.98 2.10 17.57
N ILE A 20 6.88 1.80 16.65
CA ILE A 20 6.55 1.43 15.26
C ILE A 20 5.67 0.17 15.22
N PHE A 21 5.95 -0.81 16.08
CA PHE A 21 5.11 -2.01 16.21
C PHE A 21 3.74 -1.69 16.80
N ALA A 22 3.62 -0.79 17.78
CA ALA A 22 2.34 -0.44 18.39
C ALA A 22 1.43 0.34 17.41
N GLU A 23 1.97 1.31 16.66
CA GLU A 23 1.23 1.99 15.58
C GLU A 23 0.87 1.04 14.43
N ALA A 24 1.75 0.09 14.12
CA ALA A 24 1.52 -0.91 13.07
C ALA A 24 0.38 -1.88 13.42
N TYR A 25 0.02 -2.03 14.70
CA TYR A 25 -1.03 -2.92 15.19
C TYR A 25 -2.26 -2.19 15.74
N ASP A 26 -2.47 -0.94 15.39
CA ASP A 26 -3.73 -0.25 15.64
C ASP A 26 -4.83 -0.83 14.72
N TRP A 27 -5.45 -1.92 15.20
CA TRP A 27 -6.50 -2.60 14.46
C TRP A 27 -7.85 -1.86 14.53
N GLU A 28 -8.03 -0.92 15.46
CA GLU A 28 -9.26 -0.13 15.57
C GLU A 28 -9.49 0.72 14.33
N LYS A 29 -8.43 1.25 13.76
CA LYS A 29 -8.43 2.02 12.50
C LYS A 29 -8.97 1.21 11.28
N TYR A 30 -9.00 -0.12 11.35
CA TYR A 30 -9.50 -1.01 10.31
C TYR A 30 -10.80 -1.71 10.71
N ASN A 31 -11.59 -1.11 11.56
CA ASN A 31 -12.93 -1.63 11.87
C ASN A 31 -13.93 -1.10 10.83
N ILE A 32 -14.81 -1.99 10.38
CA ILE A 32 -15.90 -1.64 9.48
C ILE A 32 -16.91 -0.81 10.27
N THR A 33 -17.29 0.35 9.71
CA THR A 33 -18.30 1.21 10.32
C THR A 33 -19.71 0.80 9.90
N LYS A 34 -20.71 1.26 10.65
CA LYS A 34 -22.11 1.03 10.29
C LYS A 34 -22.47 1.70 8.96
N GLU A 35 -21.91 2.86 8.72
CA GLU A 35 -22.09 3.64 7.49
C GLU A 35 -21.57 2.88 6.28
N GLN A 36 -20.42 2.20 6.40
CA GLN A 36 -19.86 1.37 5.33
C GLN A 36 -20.75 0.17 4.98
N TYR A 37 -21.36 -0.47 5.97
CA TYR A 37 -22.34 -1.53 5.69
C TYR A 37 -23.58 -1.00 4.94
N LEU A 38 -24.13 0.13 5.37
CA LEU A 38 -25.30 0.74 4.73
C LEU A 38 -24.95 1.15 3.29
N LEU A 39 -23.83 1.84 3.11
CA LEU A 39 -23.38 2.31 1.80
C LEU A 39 -23.10 1.14 0.84
N LEU A 40 -22.49 0.05 1.32
CA LEU A 40 -22.24 -1.13 0.50
C LEU A 40 -23.54 -1.74 -0.02
N ASN A 41 -24.56 -1.88 0.86
CA ASN A 41 -25.87 -2.41 0.48
C ASN A 41 -26.57 -1.50 -0.56
N GLU A 42 -26.52 -0.18 -0.40
CA GLU A 42 -27.05 0.79 -1.38
C GLU A 42 -26.33 0.69 -2.73
N ILE A 43 -25.00 0.56 -2.74
CA ILE A 43 -24.20 0.38 -3.95
C ILE A 43 -24.58 -0.92 -4.68
N VAL A 44 -24.69 -2.04 -3.95
CA VAL A 44 -25.05 -3.33 -4.54
C VAL A 44 -26.46 -3.29 -5.10
N GLU A 45 -27.44 -2.79 -4.34
CA GLU A 45 -28.81 -2.63 -4.81
C GLU A 45 -28.87 -1.76 -6.07
N SER A 46 -28.11 -0.67 -6.13
CA SER A 46 -28.04 0.19 -7.32
C SER A 46 -27.42 -0.52 -8.51
N LEU A 47 -26.33 -1.27 -8.32
CA LEU A 47 -25.69 -2.03 -9.39
C LEU A 47 -26.59 -3.14 -9.93
N GLU A 48 -27.24 -3.90 -9.07
CA GLU A 48 -28.15 -4.98 -9.45
C GLU A 48 -29.40 -4.48 -10.16
N SER A 49 -29.97 -3.35 -9.66
CA SER A 49 -31.24 -2.81 -10.20
C SER A 49 -31.06 -1.92 -11.40
N ASN A 50 -30.05 -1.05 -11.44
CA ASN A 50 -29.93 0.05 -12.39
C ASN A 50 -28.86 -0.13 -13.44
N HIS A 51 -27.84 -0.99 -13.19
CA HIS A 51 -26.76 -1.18 -14.17
C HIS A 51 -27.25 -1.90 -15.44
N LEU A 52 -26.64 -1.60 -16.59
CA LEU A 52 -27.00 -2.24 -17.87
C LEU A 52 -26.68 -3.75 -17.86
N ILE A 53 -25.56 -4.12 -17.25
CA ILE A 53 -25.17 -5.52 -17.06
C ILE A 53 -25.80 -5.97 -15.75
N LYS A 54 -26.72 -6.92 -15.84
CA LYS A 54 -27.43 -7.49 -14.69
C LYS A 54 -26.64 -8.66 -14.12
N LYS A 55 -26.18 -8.52 -12.91
CA LYS A 55 -25.50 -9.56 -12.12
C LYS A 55 -25.99 -9.46 -10.67
N GLU A 56 -26.14 -10.58 -10.01
CA GLU A 56 -26.42 -10.63 -8.58
C GLU A 56 -25.11 -10.91 -7.82
N TYR A 57 -24.97 -10.33 -6.64
CA TYR A 57 -23.75 -10.50 -5.82
C TYR A 57 -23.41 -11.98 -5.57
N ILE A 58 -24.42 -12.81 -5.36
CA ILE A 58 -24.25 -14.25 -5.13
C ILE A 58 -23.49 -14.95 -6.27
N ASP A 59 -23.69 -14.51 -7.50
CA ASP A 59 -23.08 -15.12 -8.68
C ASP A 59 -21.65 -14.63 -8.92
N ILE A 60 -21.30 -13.44 -8.41
CA ILE A 60 -20.01 -12.77 -8.69
C ILE A 60 -19.08 -12.72 -7.48
N LYS A 61 -19.50 -13.11 -6.28
CA LYS A 61 -18.70 -12.96 -5.05
C LYS A 61 -17.32 -13.62 -5.11
N ASP A 62 -17.19 -14.77 -5.78
CA ASP A 62 -15.91 -15.45 -5.96
C ASP A 62 -14.98 -14.61 -6.88
N GLU A 63 -15.52 -13.97 -7.93
CA GLU A 63 -14.78 -13.08 -8.82
C GLU A 63 -14.36 -11.79 -8.12
N VAL A 64 -15.27 -11.19 -7.32
CA VAL A 64 -14.97 -10.02 -6.47
C VAL A 64 -13.77 -10.32 -5.57
N SER A 65 -13.80 -11.46 -4.90
CA SER A 65 -12.74 -11.87 -3.98
C SER A 65 -11.39 -12.07 -4.66
N LYS A 66 -11.42 -12.68 -5.85
CA LYS A 66 -10.22 -12.85 -6.68
C LYS A 66 -9.64 -11.51 -7.09
N LEU A 67 -10.46 -10.58 -7.58
CA LEU A 67 -10.00 -9.24 -7.96
C LEU A 67 -9.47 -8.44 -6.77
N TYR A 68 -10.12 -8.57 -5.60
CA TYR A 68 -9.64 -7.94 -4.38
C TYR A 68 -8.24 -8.43 -3.98
N LEU A 69 -8.00 -9.74 -4.01
CA LEU A 69 -6.70 -10.35 -3.74
C LEU A 69 -5.64 -9.95 -4.78
N GLU A 70 -6.02 -9.82 -6.05
CA GLU A 70 -5.13 -9.36 -7.12
C GLU A 70 -4.77 -7.87 -6.97
N ARG A 71 -5.70 -7.04 -6.50
CA ARG A 71 -5.43 -5.62 -6.21
C ARG A 71 -4.49 -5.44 -5.01
N LEU A 72 -4.63 -6.24 -3.97
CA LEU A 72 -3.75 -6.20 -2.80
C LEU A 72 -2.34 -6.70 -3.11
N ASP A 73 -2.21 -7.78 -3.88
CA ASP A 73 -0.94 -8.46 -4.13
C ASP A 73 -0.79 -8.86 -5.61
N PRO A 74 -0.69 -7.87 -6.53
CA PRO A 74 -0.65 -8.12 -7.97
C PRO A 74 0.58 -8.94 -8.40
N ASN A 75 1.72 -8.76 -7.74
CA ASN A 75 2.96 -9.48 -8.01
C ASN A 75 3.14 -10.77 -7.19
N LYS A 76 2.13 -11.18 -6.42
CA LYS A 76 2.12 -12.45 -5.66
C LYS A 76 3.34 -12.62 -4.76
N THR A 77 3.65 -11.55 -4.03
CA THR A 77 4.82 -11.46 -3.15
C THR A 77 4.47 -11.42 -1.66
N ILE A 78 3.18 -11.47 -1.33
CA ILE A 78 2.66 -11.35 0.03
C ILE A 78 1.93 -12.60 0.48
N PHE A 79 0.88 -13.03 -0.25
CA PHE A 79 0.08 -14.18 0.14
C PHE A 79 0.64 -15.51 -0.37
N LEU A 80 0.50 -16.55 0.45
CA LEU A 80 0.79 -17.93 0.06
C LEU A 80 -0.41 -18.55 -0.66
N SER A 81 -0.18 -19.54 -1.54
CA SER A 81 -1.24 -20.27 -2.24
C SER A 81 -2.27 -20.88 -1.28
N ARG A 82 -1.82 -21.49 -0.19
CA ARG A 82 -2.70 -22.09 0.83
C ARG A 82 -3.58 -21.07 1.57
N GLU A 83 -3.12 -19.81 1.70
CA GLU A 83 -3.91 -18.75 2.35
C GLU A 83 -5.10 -18.38 1.48
N LEU A 84 -4.94 -18.33 0.14
CA LEU A 84 -6.04 -18.06 -0.79
C LEU A 84 -7.14 -19.12 -0.69
N VAL A 85 -6.76 -20.39 -0.67
CA VAL A 85 -7.72 -21.51 -0.49
C VAL A 85 -8.51 -21.32 0.81
N GLY A 86 -7.85 -20.87 1.88
CA GLY A 86 -8.50 -20.53 3.14
C GLY A 86 -9.49 -19.38 3.01
N PHE A 87 -9.09 -18.29 2.36
CA PHE A 87 -9.95 -17.12 2.13
C PHE A 87 -11.17 -17.47 1.28
N GLU A 88 -10.98 -18.18 0.17
CA GLU A 88 -12.08 -18.63 -0.68
C GLU A 88 -13.10 -19.49 0.08
N LYS A 89 -12.62 -20.38 0.95
CA LYS A 89 -13.48 -21.21 1.79
C LYS A 89 -14.31 -20.37 2.76
N GLU A 90 -13.71 -19.35 3.39
CA GLU A 90 -14.42 -18.46 4.31
C GLU A 90 -15.49 -17.63 3.58
N ILE A 91 -15.17 -17.07 2.41
CA ILE A 91 -16.07 -16.26 1.59
C ILE A 91 -17.30 -17.08 1.14
N ARG A 92 -17.12 -18.35 0.83
CA ARG A 92 -18.22 -19.24 0.39
C ARG A 92 -19.18 -19.64 1.49
N LYS A 93 -18.89 -19.33 2.77
CA LYS A 93 -19.77 -19.69 3.90
C LYS A 93 -21.08 -18.91 3.91
N SER A 94 -21.12 -17.73 3.30
CA SER A 94 -22.33 -16.90 3.23
C SER A 94 -22.50 -16.28 1.84
N ASN A 95 -23.75 -15.98 1.51
CA ASN A 95 -24.12 -15.24 0.30
C ASN A 95 -24.39 -13.76 0.59
N GLU A 96 -24.29 -13.36 1.85
CA GLU A 96 -24.54 -11.99 2.26
C GLU A 96 -23.34 -11.10 1.91
N ILE A 97 -23.62 -9.92 1.36
CA ILE A 97 -22.59 -8.94 0.97
C ILE A 97 -21.80 -8.45 2.18
N ASP A 98 -22.46 -8.30 3.33
CA ASP A 98 -21.83 -7.89 4.59
C ASP A 98 -20.77 -8.88 5.04
N HIS A 99 -21.02 -10.19 4.85
CA HIS A 99 -20.01 -11.21 5.11
C HIS A 99 -18.82 -11.07 4.17
N GLY A 100 -19.06 -10.78 2.88
CA GLY A 100 -17.99 -10.51 1.91
C GLY A 100 -17.09 -9.35 2.33
N LEU A 101 -17.69 -8.25 2.80
CA LEU A 101 -16.95 -7.09 3.33
C LEU A 101 -16.12 -7.48 4.56
N GLN A 102 -16.71 -8.22 5.51
CA GLN A 102 -16.00 -8.70 6.69
C GLN A 102 -14.77 -9.53 6.32
N GLN A 103 -14.91 -10.44 5.34
CA GLN A 103 -13.79 -11.24 4.86
C GLN A 103 -12.71 -10.36 4.18
N ALA A 104 -13.11 -9.37 3.40
CA ALA A 104 -12.16 -8.43 2.78
C ALA A 104 -11.30 -7.72 3.84
N PHE A 105 -11.88 -7.25 4.93
CA PHE A 105 -11.14 -6.63 6.03
C PHE A 105 -10.22 -7.61 6.77
N LEU A 106 -10.64 -8.85 6.98
CA LEU A 106 -9.80 -9.90 7.55
C LEU A 106 -8.61 -10.24 6.65
N ILE A 107 -8.83 -10.32 5.33
CA ILE A 107 -7.79 -10.51 4.33
C ILE A 107 -6.81 -9.33 4.35
N PHE A 108 -7.31 -8.08 4.44
CA PHE A 108 -6.45 -6.91 4.53
C PHE A 108 -5.60 -6.90 5.81
N LYS A 109 -6.17 -7.27 6.94
CA LYS A 109 -5.39 -7.45 8.19
C LYS A 109 -4.25 -8.45 7.99
N LYS A 110 -4.53 -9.57 7.31
CA LYS A 110 -3.49 -10.57 6.99
C LYS A 110 -2.44 -10.03 6.00
N TYR A 111 -2.87 -9.26 5.00
CA TYR A 111 -1.97 -8.55 4.07
C TYR A 111 -1.02 -7.63 4.83
N ARG A 112 -1.54 -6.83 5.76
CA ARG A 112 -0.78 -5.91 6.59
C ARG A 112 0.27 -6.62 7.46
N GLU A 113 -0.13 -7.69 8.15
CA GLU A 113 0.81 -8.51 8.94
C GLU A 113 1.99 -8.98 8.10
N ARG A 114 1.69 -9.52 6.91
CA ARG A 114 2.73 -10.04 6.02
C ARG A 114 3.59 -8.94 5.40
N TYR A 115 2.99 -7.78 5.11
CA TYR A 115 3.72 -6.61 4.62
C TYR A 115 4.76 -6.14 5.65
N LEU A 116 4.39 -6.08 6.93
CA LEU A 116 5.30 -5.74 8.02
C LEU A 116 6.38 -6.82 8.24
N GLU A 117 6.03 -8.10 8.11
CA GLU A 117 7.04 -9.18 8.14
C GLU A 117 8.06 -9.00 7.00
N ARG A 118 7.59 -8.69 5.80
CA ARG A 118 8.45 -8.40 4.65
C ARG A 118 9.34 -7.19 4.91
N TYR A 119 8.79 -6.08 5.36
CA TYR A 119 9.53 -4.86 5.68
C TYR A 119 10.68 -5.14 6.66
N ASN A 120 10.37 -5.78 7.79
CA ASN A 120 11.39 -6.12 8.80
C ASN A 120 12.47 -7.06 8.24
N PHE A 121 12.08 -8.06 7.44
CA PHE A 121 13.04 -8.95 6.78
C PHE A 121 13.97 -8.17 5.85
N GLN A 122 13.42 -7.24 5.06
CA GLN A 122 14.17 -6.43 4.11
C GLN A 122 15.17 -5.52 4.80
N LEU A 123 14.77 -4.84 5.89
CA LEU A 123 15.67 -4.00 6.68
C LEU A 123 16.84 -4.82 7.28
N ASN A 124 16.53 -5.95 7.90
CA ASN A 124 17.57 -6.82 8.48
C ASN A 124 18.55 -7.29 7.42
N PHE A 125 18.05 -7.73 6.27
CA PHE A 125 18.92 -8.17 5.17
C PHE A 125 19.80 -7.02 4.63
N LEU A 126 19.24 -5.81 4.45
CA LEU A 126 19.97 -4.64 3.97
C LEU A 126 21.07 -4.21 4.95
N ASN A 127 20.86 -4.36 6.25
CA ASN A 127 21.87 -4.06 7.27
C ASN A 127 23.04 -5.03 7.26
N GLU A 128 22.83 -6.28 6.85
CA GLU A 128 23.82 -7.37 6.87
C GLU A 128 24.45 -7.64 5.49
N VAL A 129 23.88 -7.12 4.39
CA VAL A 129 24.30 -7.41 3.03
C VAL A 129 25.74 -6.96 2.75
N VAL A 130 26.53 -7.84 2.15
CA VAL A 130 27.90 -7.57 1.74
C VAL A 130 28.09 -7.76 0.23
N LYS A 131 29.20 -7.27 -0.34
CA LYS A 131 29.47 -7.33 -1.79
C LYS A 131 29.34 -8.75 -2.38
N LYS A 132 29.66 -9.79 -1.59
CA LYS A 132 29.57 -11.21 -2.03
C LYS A 132 28.13 -11.62 -2.33
N ASP A 133 27.15 -11.05 -1.63
CA ASP A 133 25.72 -11.37 -1.85
C ASP A 133 25.22 -10.90 -3.21
N LEU A 134 25.91 -9.96 -3.86
CA LEU A 134 25.56 -9.43 -5.19
C LEU A 134 26.14 -10.31 -6.33
N GLN A 135 26.94 -11.32 -6.02
CA GLN A 135 27.49 -12.25 -7.01
C GLN A 135 26.47 -13.36 -7.26
N THR A 136 25.57 -13.14 -8.22
CA THR A 136 24.53 -14.11 -8.57
C THR A 136 24.39 -14.24 -10.09
N ASN A 137 24.16 -15.47 -10.55
CA ASN A 137 23.78 -15.77 -11.93
C ASN A 137 22.29 -16.15 -12.04
N LYS A 138 21.51 -15.90 -11.00
CA LYS A 138 20.08 -16.24 -10.99
C LYS A 138 19.29 -15.29 -11.87
N LEU A 139 18.36 -15.85 -12.62
CA LEU A 139 17.34 -15.09 -13.34
C LEU A 139 16.20 -14.74 -12.37
N LEU A 140 15.80 -13.48 -12.35
CA LEU A 140 14.70 -12.99 -11.54
C LEU A 140 13.52 -12.62 -12.43
N LEU A 141 12.36 -13.22 -12.17
CA LEU A 141 11.09 -12.80 -12.78
C LEU A 141 10.59 -11.55 -12.04
N ARG A 142 10.68 -10.39 -12.68
CA ARG A 142 10.24 -9.10 -12.08
C ARG A 142 8.74 -8.94 -12.12
N ASP A 143 8.13 -9.16 -13.28
CA ASP A 143 6.67 -9.20 -13.42
C ASP A 143 6.18 -10.59 -13.04
N ARG A 144 5.55 -10.67 -11.88
CA ARG A 144 5.02 -11.90 -11.32
C ARG A 144 3.49 -12.00 -11.37
N SER A 145 2.84 -11.09 -12.12
CA SER A 145 1.38 -11.06 -12.27
C SER A 145 0.80 -12.41 -12.73
N ASN A 146 1.53 -13.11 -13.62
CA ASN A 146 1.17 -14.42 -14.13
C ASN A 146 1.91 -15.61 -13.47
N ALA A 147 2.74 -15.35 -12.45
CA ALA A 147 3.45 -16.42 -11.74
C ALA A 147 2.51 -17.17 -10.79
N ASN A 148 2.89 -18.38 -10.42
CA ASN A 148 2.22 -19.08 -9.31
C ASN A 148 2.60 -18.42 -7.98
N ARG A 149 1.67 -18.44 -7.01
CA ARG A 149 1.97 -18.07 -5.63
C ARG A 149 2.86 -19.13 -5.00
N LEU A 150 3.66 -18.70 -4.06
CA LEU A 150 4.55 -19.58 -3.31
C LEU A 150 3.78 -20.29 -2.19
N ASP A 151 4.28 -21.45 -1.77
CA ASP A 151 3.59 -22.30 -0.81
C ASP A 151 4.07 -22.12 0.63
N SER A 152 5.22 -21.48 0.82
CA SER A 152 5.85 -21.38 2.14
C SER A 152 6.50 -20.00 2.42
N ILE A 153 6.60 -19.66 3.71
CA ILE A 153 7.31 -18.45 4.17
C ILE A 153 8.80 -18.45 3.80
N PRO A 154 9.54 -19.57 3.91
CA PRO A 154 10.93 -19.61 3.45
C PRO A 154 11.09 -19.26 1.97
N GLU A 155 10.18 -19.71 1.09
CA GLU A 155 10.18 -19.33 -0.32
C GLU A 155 9.90 -17.85 -0.53
N LEU A 156 8.92 -17.27 0.20
CA LEU A 156 8.67 -15.83 0.18
C LEU A 156 9.91 -15.03 0.62
N LYS A 157 10.57 -15.43 1.71
CA LYS A 157 11.80 -14.78 2.19
C LYS A 157 12.93 -14.86 1.17
N THR A 158 13.04 -15.99 0.49
CA THR A 158 13.99 -16.16 -0.62
C THR A 158 13.68 -15.20 -1.76
N LEU A 159 12.41 -15.08 -2.17
CA LEU A 159 11.97 -14.13 -3.19
C LEU A 159 12.25 -12.68 -2.77
N TRP A 160 11.90 -12.30 -1.54
CA TRP A 160 12.17 -10.94 -1.04
C TRP A 160 13.65 -10.59 -1.04
N LYS A 161 14.50 -11.55 -0.67
CA LYS A 161 15.97 -11.40 -0.75
C LYS A 161 16.42 -11.19 -2.19
N GLU A 162 15.95 -11.99 -3.14
CA GLU A 162 16.33 -11.91 -4.56
C GLU A 162 15.88 -10.58 -5.18
N LEU A 163 14.70 -10.07 -4.83
CA LEU A 163 14.22 -8.76 -5.27
C LEU A 163 15.14 -7.63 -4.78
N ILE A 164 15.55 -7.64 -3.51
CA ILE A 164 16.48 -6.64 -2.96
C ILE A 164 17.86 -6.74 -3.60
N ILE A 165 18.39 -7.95 -3.78
CA ILE A 165 19.68 -8.15 -4.46
C ILE A 165 19.63 -7.55 -5.87
N ASN A 166 18.54 -7.79 -6.62
CA ASN A 166 18.36 -7.19 -7.93
C ASN A 166 18.34 -5.66 -7.87
N ASP A 167 17.63 -5.05 -6.93
CA ASP A 167 17.57 -3.60 -6.78
C ASP A 167 18.95 -3.01 -6.42
N LEU A 168 19.70 -3.69 -5.54
CA LEU A 168 21.09 -3.31 -5.21
C LEU A 168 22.00 -3.37 -6.45
N ILE A 169 21.89 -4.44 -7.25
CA ILE A 169 22.67 -4.58 -8.49
C ILE A 169 22.33 -3.46 -9.46
N GLN A 170 21.05 -3.14 -9.68
CA GLN A 170 20.63 -2.06 -10.58
C GLN A 170 21.19 -0.69 -10.14
N LEU A 171 21.14 -0.38 -8.86
CA LEU A 171 21.71 0.86 -8.32
C LEU A 171 23.25 0.89 -8.45
N ARG A 172 23.90 -0.24 -8.23
CA ARG A 172 25.36 -0.40 -8.42
C ARG A 172 25.77 -0.18 -9.87
N LEU A 173 25.00 -0.71 -10.82
CA LEU A 173 25.23 -0.48 -12.26
C LEU A 173 25.05 1.00 -12.66
N SER A 174 24.28 1.76 -11.87
CA SER A 174 24.14 3.22 -12.01
C SER A 174 25.19 4.02 -11.24
N ASN A 175 26.37 3.44 -10.99
CA ASN A 175 27.55 4.04 -10.36
C ASN A 175 27.38 4.44 -8.87
N ASN A 176 26.36 3.95 -8.16
CA ASN A 176 26.27 4.13 -6.71
C ASN A 176 27.22 3.16 -5.99
N SER A 177 27.74 3.54 -4.83
CA SER A 177 28.41 2.61 -3.90
C SER A 177 27.40 1.60 -3.33
N LEU A 178 27.89 0.53 -2.68
CA LEU A 178 26.97 -0.41 -1.99
C LEU A 178 26.23 0.28 -0.85
N GLU A 179 26.89 1.16 -0.12
CA GLU A 179 26.33 1.93 0.98
C GLU A 179 25.23 2.87 0.49
N GLU A 180 25.51 3.70 -0.52
CA GLU A 180 24.52 4.60 -1.15
C GLU A 180 23.32 3.81 -1.71
N SER A 181 23.56 2.65 -2.34
CA SER A 181 22.50 1.80 -2.89
C SER A 181 21.59 1.27 -1.79
N ARG A 182 22.18 0.83 -0.69
CA ARG A 182 21.49 0.35 0.50
C ARG A 182 20.62 1.46 1.12
N ASP A 183 21.19 2.64 1.34
CA ASP A 183 20.50 3.78 1.96
C ASP A 183 19.31 4.24 1.09
N LYS A 184 19.49 4.26 -0.25
CA LYS A 184 18.41 4.57 -1.18
C LYS A 184 17.26 3.55 -1.10
N ILE A 185 17.58 2.25 -0.96
CA ILE A 185 16.55 1.21 -0.82
C ILE A 185 15.86 1.34 0.53
N ILE A 186 16.60 1.55 1.62
CA ILE A 186 16.02 1.75 2.95
C ILE A 186 15.07 2.95 2.92
N LYS A 187 15.51 4.11 2.44
CA LYS A 187 14.64 5.30 2.32
C LYS A 187 13.37 4.99 1.52
N ARG A 188 13.47 4.21 0.43
CA ARG A 188 12.31 3.83 -0.39
C ARG A 188 11.32 2.93 0.36
N ILE A 189 11.80 1.90 1.05
CA ILE A 189 10.92 0.98 1.80
C ILE A 189 10.30 1.66 3.03
N ASP A 190 11.03 2.58 3.67
CA ASP A 190 10.51 3.40 4.78
C ASP A 190 9.38 4.33 4.30
N ASN A 191 9.58 5.00 3.16
CA ASN A 191 8.54 5.82 2.55
C ASN A 191 7.31 4.97 2.18
N GLN A 192 7.51 3.78 1.61
CA GLN A 192 6.41 2.86 1.31
C GLN A 192 5.65 2.44 2.58
N LEU A 193 6.36 2.15 3.69
CA LEU A 193 5.72 1.86 4.96
C LEU A 193 4.93 3.04 5.50
N ASN A 194 5.47 4.26 5.40
CA ASN A 194 4.77 5.47 5.83
C ASN A 194 3.46 5.69 5.07
N TYR A 195 3.44 5.51 3.73
CA TYR A 195 2.21 5.53 2.94
C TYR A 195 1.25 4.42 3.37
N PHE A 196 1.77 3.22 3.55
CA PHE A 196 0.96 2.09 3.99
C PHE A 196 0.34 2.31 5.38
N ASN A 197 1.05 2.98 6.28
CA ASN A 197 0.55 3.33 7.60
C ASN A 197 -0.54 4.42 7.58
N GLN A 198 -0.70 5.16 6.48
CA GLN A 198 -1.78 6.14 6.32
C GLN A 198 -3.09 5.48 5.88
N THR A 199 -3.05 4.25 5.37
CA THR A 199 -4.25 3.49 4.99
C THR A 199 -5.17 3.30 6.19
N ASP A 200 -6.46 3.46 5.99
CA ASP A 200 -7.51 3.29 7.00
C ASP A 200 -8.67 2.41 6.53
N SER A 201 -9.78 2.39 7.24
CA SER A 201 -10.96 1.57 6.89
C SER A 201 -11.61 2.03 5.60
N GLU A 202 -11.57 3.32 5.26
CA GLU A 202 -12.14 3.86 4.03
C GLU A 202 -11.37 3.36 2.81
N ASP A 203 -10.03 3.39 2.87
CA ASP A 203 -9.19 2.85 1.79
C ASP A 203 -9.43 1.35 1.56
N VAL A 204 -9.58 0.56 2.63
CA VAL A 204 -9.89 -0.88 2.52
C VAL A 204 -11.26 -1.10 1.90
N PHE A 205 -12.24 -0.31 2.32
CA PHE A 205 -13.58 -0.31 1.76
C PHE A 205 -13.55 0.03 0.26
N ASP A 206 -12.85 1.11 -0.12
CA ASP A 206 -12.69 1.53 -1.51
C ASP A 206 -12.10 0.43 -2.40
N ILE A 207 -11.06 -0.27 -1.94
CA ILE A 207 -10.46 -1.37 -2.70
C ILE A 207 -11.48 -2.49 -2.91
N TYR A 208 -12.27 -2.84 -1.88
CA TYR A 208 -13.26 -3.91 -1.98
C TYR A 208 -14.42 -3.53 -2.92
N VAL A 209 -15.02 -2.36 -2.71
CA VAL A 209 -16.14 -1.87 -3.53
C VAL A 209 -15.73 -1.69 -4.98
N ASN A 210 -14.52 -1.20 -5.24
CA ASN A 210 -14.01 -1.10 -6.61
C ASN A 210 -13.68 -2.46 -7.23
N SER A 211 -13.36 -3.48 -6.43
CA SER A 211 -13.24 -4.85 -6.93
C SER A 211 -14.59 -5.40 -7.36
N LEU A 212 -15.65 -5.09 -6.63
CA LEU A 212 -17.03 -5.44 -6.96
C LEU A 212 -17.52 -4.65 -8.20
N SER A 213 -17.39 -3.34 -8.20
CA SER A 213 -17.90 -2.48 -9.26
C SER A 213 -17.28 -2.80 -10.63
N SER A 214 -15.98 -3.12 -10.66
CA SER A 214 -15.27 -3.41 -11.92
C SER A 214 -15.75 -4.68 -12.62
N ILE A 215 -16.48 -5.58 -11.93
CA ILE A 215 -17.10 -6.76 -12.56
C ILE A 215 -18.29 -6.37 -13.45
N TYR A 216 -18.96 -5.28 -13.13
CA TYR A 216 -20.06 -4.75 -13.95
C TYR A 216 -19.59 -4.04 -15.22
N GLY A 217 -18.34 -3.60 -15.27
CA GLY A 217 -17.75 -3.01 -16.46
C GLY A 217 -16.50 -2.18 -16.17
N PRO A 218 -15.64 -1.98 -17.19
CA PRO A 218 -14.36 -1.29 -17.01
C PRO A 218 -14.50 0.20 -16.64
N HIS A 219 -15.69 0.78 -16.84
CA HIS A 219 -16.00 2.18 -16.53
C HIS A 219 -16.88 2.32 -15.28
N THR A 220 -17.19 1.21 -14.60
CA THR A 220 -17.97 1.22 -13.36
C THR A 220 -17.01 1.24 -12.17
N ALA A 221 -16.98 2.37 -11.47
CA ALA A 221 -16.12 2.56 -10.31
C ALA A 221 -16.88 3.30 -9.21
N TYR A 222 -16.56 2.97 -7.99
CA TYR A 222 -16.93 3.75 -6.81
C TYR A 222 -15.89 4.85 -6.59
N MET A 223 -16.35 6.04 -6.31
CA MET A 223 -15.51 7.14 -5.85
C MET A 223 -15.98 7.54 -4.45
N SER A 224 -15.08 7.48 -3.48
CA SER A 224 -15.34 8.04 -2.15
C SER A 224 -15.57 9.56 -2.24
N PRO A 225 -16.21 10.19 -1.26
CA PRO A 225 -16.40 11.65 -1.23
C PRO A 225 -15.10 12.41 -1.46
N LYS A 226 -14.01 11.98 -0.86
CA LYS A 226 -12.68 12.56 -1.04
C LYS A 226 -12.18 12.44 -2.50
N ASN A 227 -12.29 11.26 -3.10
CA ASN A 227 -11.87 11.03 -4.48
C ASN A 227 -12.77 11.75 -5.48
N THR A 228 -14.05 11.95 -5.16
CA THR A 228 -14.99 12.74 -5.96
C THR A 228 -14.63 14.22 -5.98
N GLU A 229 -14.22 14.78 -4.84
CA GLU A 229 -13.75 16.18 -4.76
C GLU A 229 -12.49 16.39 -5.61
N ASP A 230 -11.51 15.50 -5.51
CA ASP A 230 -10.30 15.53 -6.35
C ASP A 230 -10.62 15.40 -7.85
N PHE A 231 -11.57 14.53 -8.20
CA PHE A 231 -12.05 14.36 -9.57
C PHE A 231 -12.72 15.64 -10.09
N ASP A 232 -13.61 16.23 -9.32
CA ASP A 232 -14.31 17.47 -9.66
C ASP A 232 -13.33 18.63 -9.86
N ILE A 233 -12.31 18.78 -9.01
CA ILE A 233 -11.24 19.77 -9.15
C ILE A 233 -10.52 19.58 -10.50
N ASN A 234 -10.17 18.35 -10.84
CA ASN A 234 -9.49 18.04 -12.10
C ASN A 234 -10.37 18.29 -13.33
N MET A 235 -11.66 18.01 -13.24
CA MET A 235 -12.61 18.18 -14.35
C MET A 235 -13.01 19.64 -14.59
N ARG A 236 -13.09 20.45 -13.54
CA ARG A 236 -13.47 21.87 -13.67
C ARG A 236 -12.38 22.74 -14.31
N LEU A 237 -11.15 22.21 -14.49
CA LEU A 237 -9.99 22.96 -15.04
C LEU A 237 -9.71 24.29 -14.32
N SER A 238 -10.33 24.51 -13.16
CA SER A 238 -10.15 25.68 -12.32
C SER A 238 -9.63 25.22 -10.97
N LEU A 239 -8.36 25.44 -10.70
CA LEU A 239 -7.74 25.17 -9.41
C LEU A 239 -7.92 26.44 -8.54
N GLU A 240 -8.86 26.41 -7.63
CA GLU A 240 -8.92 27.38 -6.54
C GLU A 240 -7.96 26.91 -5.45
N GLY A 241 -6.84 27.56 -5.33
CA GLY A 241 -5.80 27.16 -4.39
C GLY A 241 -4.98 28.36 -3.89
N ILE A 242 -4.07 28.09 -2.98
CA ILE A 242 -3.18 29.11 -2.38
C ILE A 242 -2.27 29.82 -3.39
N GLY A 243 -2.18 29.35 -4.63
CA GLY A 243 -1.28 29.92 -5.64
C GLY A 243 0.20 29.57 -5.40
N ALA A 244 0.47 28.32 -4.99
CA ALA A 244 1.81 27.79 -4.81
C ALA A 244 1.95 26.41 -5.46
N LEU A 245 3.10 26.14 -6.09
CA LEU A 245 3.48 24.81 -6.51
C LEU A 245 4.13 24.10 -5.33
N LEU A 246 3.57 22.96 -4.96
CA LEU A 246 4.04 22.14 -3.86
C LEU A 246 4.85 20.96 -4.38
N THR A 247 5.89 20.59 -3.65
CA THR A 247 6.67 19.39 -3.90
C THR A 247 6.74 18.59 -2.62
N SER A 248 6.64 17.27 -2.70
CA SER A 248 6.76 16.40 -1.54
C SER A 248 8.10 15.67 -1.56
N ASP A 249 8.84 15.72 -0.47
CA ASP A 249 10.03 14.89 -0.23
C ASP A 249 9.73 13.87 0.88
N GLY A 250 8.86 12.94 0.56
CA GLY A 250 8.44 11.89 1.47
C GLY A 250 7.44 12.37 2.53
N LEU A 251 7.90 12.70 3.73
CA LEU A 251 7.04 13.08 4.87
C LEU A 251 6.63 14.56 4.88
N TYR A 252 7.35 15.41 4.16
CA TYR A 252 7.14 16.86 4.20
C TYR A 252 6.73 17.39 2.83
N THR A 253 5.79 18.34 2.85
CA THR A 253 5.43 19.12 1.69
C THR A 253 6.13 20.47 1.76
N SER A 254 6.83 20.85 0.71
CA SER A 254 7.55 22.11 0.58
C SER A 254 7.03 22.93 -0.60
N ILE A 255 7.17 24.24 -0.53
CA ILE A 255 6.78 25.14 -1.61
C ILE A 255 7.94 25.19 -2.61
N SER A 256 7.70 24.68 -3.81
CA SER A 256 8.68 24.73 -4.91
C SER A 256 8.74 26.12 -5.54
N SER A 257 7.58 26.72 -5.83
CA SER A 257 7.46 28.07 -6.37
C SER A 257 6.10 28.69 -6.06
N LEU A 258 6.01 30.03 -6.09
CA LEU A 258 4.74 30.75 -6.00
C LEU A 258 4.25 31.09 -7.40
N ILE A 259 2.93 31.07 -7.59
CA ILE A 259 2.26 31.46 -8.84
C ILE A 259 2.15 32.99 -8.84
N ALA A 260 2.68 33.62 -9.87
CA ALA A 260 2.64 35.08 -10.01
C ALA A 260 1.19 35.63 -9.98
N GLY A 261 0.95 36.60 -9.12
CA GLY A 261 -0.37 37.19 -8.89
C GLY A 261 -1.30 36.34 -8.02
N GLY A 262 -0.84 35.17 -7.55
CA GLY A 262 -1.60 34.27 -6.70
C GLY A 262 -1.80 34.78 -5.26
N PRO A 263 -2.74 34.18 -4.48
CA PRO A 263 -2.99 34.57 -3.09
C PRO A 263 -1.73 34.49 -2.21
N ALA A 264 -0.94 33.42 -2.34
CA ALA A 264 0.26 33.22 -1.53
C ALA A 264 1.34 34.30 -1.78
N GLU A 265 1.52 34.71 -3.04
CA GLU A 265 2.45 35.79 -3.39
C GLU A 265 1.95 37.15 -2.83
N LYS A 266 0.66 37.43 -3.00
CA LYS A 266 0.06 38.68 -2.51
C LYS A 266 0.11 38.84 -1.00
N THR A 267 0.01 37.75 -0.24
CA THR A 267 0.10 37.82 1.23
C THR A 267 1.54 37.99 1.74
N GLY A 268 2.55 37.60 0.95
CA GLY A 268 3.96 37.68 1.32
C GLY A 268 4.38 36.78 2.49
N ASN A 269 3.47 35.95 3.03
CA ASN A 269 3.70 35.12 4.22
C ASN A 269 4.37 33.78 3.89
N LEU A 270 4.31 33.35 2.64
CA LEU A 270 4.89 32.10 2.18
C LEU A 270 6.07 32.36 1.27
N LYS A 271 7.10 31.51 1.39
CA LYS A 271 8.30 31.58 0.56
C LYS A 271 8.65 30.20 0.02
N PRO A 272 9.18 30.11 -1.22
CA PRO A 272 9.73 28.86 -1.71
C PRO A 272 10.83 28.34 -0.78
N SER A 273 10.88 27.02 -0.59
CA SER A 273 11.99 26.38 0.09
C SER A 273 13.24 26.54 -0.74
N SER A 274 14.37 26.95 -0.13
CA SER A 274 15.64 26.97 -0.84
C SER A 274 15.98 25.56 -1.31
N PRO A 275 16.43 25.37 -2.58
CA PRO A 275 16.92 24.07 -3.01
C PRO A 275 18.13 23.70 -2.14
N SER A 276 18.05 22.55 -1.47
CA SER A 276 19.13 21.94 -0.69
C SER A 276 20.13 21.25 -1.57
#